data_1fdba4e4b0912c5d013b722dad7e3978
#
_entry.id   1fdba4e4b0912c5d013b722dad7e3978
#
_cell.length_a   1.000
_cell.length_b   1.000
_cell.length_c   1.000
_cell.angle_alpha   90.00
_cell.angle_beta   90.00
_cell.angle_gamma   90.00
#
_symmetry.space_group_name_H-M   'P 1'
#
loop_
_entity.id
_entity.type
_entity.pdbx_description
1 polymer ?
#
loop_
_entity_poly.entity_id
_entity_poly.type
_entity_poly.pdbx_seq_one_letter_code
_entity_poly.pdbx_strand_id
1 'polypeptide(L)'
;MMIKLQAKDIDFGYSSNKILENVNFEIAPSKLVTIVGPNGSGKSTLIKCIDRILAPQGGSILIDRKDVTKMDRMDMARYLSYVPQSSVRIFPTNVFDTILMGRRPHIGWLGSERDESKVWEVMRLLDIEKLAMSNFSELSGGQQQKVLIARALVQEAEVMLLDEPTSNLDIWHQLDVMNIIRDVVKKKEITAIMALHDLNLASYYSDRIIMMKRGKIIAAGDPQ
;
A
#
# COMPACT_ATOMS: atom_id res chain seq x y z
N MET A 1 10.97 21.91 1.26
CA MET A 1 10.75 20.61 0.61
C MET A 1 9.26 20.29 0.68
N MET A 2 8.64 19.84 -0.41
CA MET A 2 7.22 19.48 -0.39
C MET A 2 7.05 18.14 0.34
N ILE A 3 6.12 18.05 1.28
CA ILE A 3 5.86 16.86 2.07
C ILE A 3 4.51 16.29 1.65
N LYS A 4 4.49 15.04 1.20
CA LYS A 4 3.26 14.33 0.81
C LYS A 4 2.58 13.68 1.99
N LEU A 5 3.34 12.96 2.81
CA LEU A 5 2.84 12.31 4.01
C LEU A 5 3.75 12.63 5.20
N GLN A 6 3.14 12.94 6.35
CA GLN A 6 3.83 13.18 7.60
C GLN A 6 3.15 12.41 8.72
N ALA A 7 3.93 11.62 9.46
CA ALA A 7 3.54 11.01 10.71
C ALA A 7 4.23 11.75 11.87
N LYS A 8 3.46 12.17 12.88
CA LYS A 8 3.93 12.90 14.05
C LYS A 8 3.51 12.18 15.32
N ASP A 9 4.48 11.82 16.14
CA ASP A 9 4.32 11.26 17.49
C ASP A 9 3.33 10.09 17.56
N ILE A 10 3.38 9.20 16.55
CA ILE A 10 2.43 8.08 16.44
C ILE A 10 2.73 7.06 17.54
N ASP A 11 1.75 6.88 18.40
CA ASP A 11 1.70 5.85 19.44
C ASP A 11 0.57 4.87 19.15
N PHE A 12 0.83 3.56 19.32
CA PHE A 12 -0.18 2.53 19.22
C PHE A 12 0.18 1.29 20.05
N GLY A 13 -0.83 0.66 20.65
CA GLY A 13 -0.68 -0.60 21.38
C GLY A 13 -1.97 -1.42 21.39
N TYR A 14 -1.81 -2.73 21.57
CA TYR A 14 -2.93 -3.64 21.84
C TYR A 14 -3.03 -3.84 23.36
N SER A 15 -4.13 -3.44 23.94
CA SER A 15 -4.33 -3.49 25.42
C SER A 15 -3.19 -2.80 26.14
N SER A 16 -2.39 -3.52 26.93
CA SER A 16 -1.22 -3.00 27.66
C SER A 16 0.10 -3.08 26.89
N ASN A 17 0.12 -3.72 25.72
CA ASN A 17 1.35 -3.95 24.97
C ASN A 17 1.57 -2.84 23.93
N LYS A 18 2.54 -1.97 24.16
CA LYS A 18 2.91 -0.87 23.24
C LYS A 18 3.66 -1.44 22.04
N ILE A 19 3.15 -1.15 20.82
CA ILE A 19 3.68 -1.65 19.56
C ILE A 19 4.39 -0.54 18.77
N LEU A 20 3.86 0.69 18.79
CA LEU A 20 4.50 1.87 18.21
C LEU A 20 4.73 2.89 19.31
N GLU A 21 5.89 3.53 19.29
CA GLU A 21 6.29 4.49 20.30
C GLU A 21 6.98 5.69 19.68
N ASN A 22 6.27 6.84 19.72
CA ASN A 22 6.75 8.13 19.24
C ASN A 22 7.33 8.06 17.81
N VAL A 23 6.58 7.48 16.88
CA VAL A 23 7.02 7.30 15.49
C VAL A 23 6.85 8.60 14.72
N ASN A 24 7.96 9.13 14.19
CA ASN A 24 8.02 10.39 13.45
C ASN A 24 8.74 10.21 12.11
N PHE A 25 8.11 10.58 11.00
CA PHE A 25 8.76 10.63 9.68
C PHE A 25 7.98 11.49 8.68
N GLU A 26 8.68 11.87 7.61
CA GLU A 26 8.14 12.62 6.49
C GLU A 26 8.52 11.96 5.18
N ILE A 27 7.61 12.01 4.21
CA ILE A 27 7.76 11.44 2.87
C ILE A 27 7.48 12.51 1.84
N ALA A 28 8.41 12.68 0.89
CA ALA A 28 8.24 13.54 -0.27
C ALA A 28 7.29 12.90 -1.32
N PRO A 29 6.65 13.71 -2.19
CA PRO A 29 5.80 13.18 -3.25
C PRO A 29 6.59 12.34 -4.26
N SER A 30 5.89 11.42 -4.94
CA SER A 30 6.41 10.60 -6.04
C SER A 30 7.66 9.77 -5.65
N LYS A 31 7.67 9.26 -4.42
CA LYS A 31 8.75 8.44 -3.86
C LYS A 31 8.27 7.06 -3.49
N LEU A 32 9.13 6.06 -3.74
CA LEU A 32 9.00 4.71 -3.21
C LEU A 32 9.79 4.61 -1.90
N VAL A 33 9.07 4.53 -0.79
CA VAL A 33 9.65 4.46 0.55
C VAL A 33 9.42 3.08 1.15
N THR A 34 10.47 2.46 1.65
CA THR A 34 10.36 1.14 2.28
C THR A 34 10.63 1.21 3.77
N ILE A 35 9.73 0.63 4.55
CA ILE A 35 9.89 0.40 5.97
C ILE A 35 10.46 -1.00 6.16
N VAL A 36 11.66 -1.09 6.74
CA VAL A 36 12.35 -2.36 7.01
C VAL A 36 12.54 -2.58 8.49
N GLY A 37 12.71 -3.84 8.88
CA GLY A 37 12.98 -4.22 10.27
C GLY A 37 12.57 -5.68 10.52
N PRO A 38 13.00 -6.26 11.66
CA PRO A 38 12.67 -7.64 12.01
C PRO A 38 11.16 -7.85 12.19
N ASN A 39 10.73 -9.11 12.19
CA ASN A 39 9.34 -9.45 12.51
C ASN A 39 8.98 -8.93 13.91
N GLY A 40 7.77 -8.39 14.05
CA GLY A 40 7.31 -7.76 15.29
C GLY A 40 7.89 -6.37 15.57
N SER A 41 8.63 -5.74 14.63
CA SER A 41 9.13 -4.36 14.82
C SER A 41 8.05 -3.27 14.70
N GLY A 42 6.83 -3.60 14.26
CA GLY A 42 5.70 -2.66 14.13
C GLY A 42 5.42 -2.16 12.71
N LYS A 43 6.09 -2.68 11.65
CA LYS A 43 5.93 -2.23 10.25
C LYS A 43 4.48 -2.28 9.77
N SER A 44 3.87 -3.46 9.81
CA SER A 44 2.47 -3.67 9.38
C SER A 44 1.49 -2.89 10.26
N THR A 45 1.78 -2.75 11.55
CA THR A 45 0.98 -1.94 12.48
C THR A 45 1.04 -0.46 12.08
N LEU A 46 2.22 0.05 11.72
CA LEU A 46 2.39 1.44 11.26
C LEU A 46 1.62 1.68 9.95
N ILE A 47 1.74 0.79 8.97
CA ILE A 47 0.98 0.88 7.71
C ILE A 47 -0.53 0.89 7.99
N LYS A 48 -1.02 0.00 8.87
CA LYS A 48 -2.45 -0.06 9.25
C LYS A 48 -2.91 1.17 10.02
N CYS A 49 -2.02 1.81 10.80
CA CYS A 49 -2.31 3.10 11.43
C CYS A 49 -2.41 4.22 10.39
N ILE A 50 -1.54 4.24 9.37
CA ILE A 50 -1.61 5.22 8.28
C ILE A 50 -2.93 5.08 7.52
N ASP A 51 -3.37 3.85 7.23
CA ASP A 51 -4.65 3.56 6.54
C ASP A 51 -5.89 3.64 7.47
N ARG A 52 -5.72 3.98 8.75
CA ARG A 52 -6.78 3.98 9.77
C ARG A 52 -7.55 2.66 9.89
N ILE A 53 -6.97 1.55 9.48
CA ILE A 53 -7.44 0.21 9.86
C ILE A 53 -7.30 0.06 11.38
N LEU A 54 -6.19 0.60 11.92
CA LEU A 54 -5.94 0.73 13.35
C LEU A 54 -5.93 2.23 13.72
N ALA A 55 -6.66 2.61 14.77
CA ALA A 55 -6.68 3.99 15.25
C ALA A 55 -5.46 4.23 16.16
N PRO A 56 -4.54 5.15 15.83
CA PRO A 56 -3.46 5.54 16.73
C PRO A 56 -4.00 6.04 18.08
N GLN A 57 -3.31 5.75 19.15
CA GLN A 57 -3.63 6.23 20.51
C GLN A 57 -3.10 7.62 20.76
N GLY A 58 -2.11 8.07 19.98
CA GLY A 58 -1.53 9.40 20.02
C GLY A 58 -0.95 9.79 18.68
N GLY A 59 -0.67 11.09 18.54
CA GLY A 59 -0.08 11.67 17.35
C GLY A 59 -1.07 12.00 16.23
N SER A 60 -0.52 12.31 15.06
CA SER A 60 -1.31 12.66 13.88
C SER A 60 -0.64 12.18 12.59
N ILE A 61 -1.46 11.86 11.59
CA ILE A 61 -1.01 11.48 10.25
C ILE A 61 -1.61 12.49 9.27
N LEU A 62 -0.74 13.17 8.54
CA LEU A 62 -1.12 14.21 7.60
C LEU A 62 -0.79 13.78 6.16
N ILE A 63 -1.70 14.00 5.23
CA ILE A 63 -1.47 13.90 3.78
C ILE A 63 -1.78 15.27 3.18
N ASP A 64 -0.81 15.84 2.47
CA ASP A 64 -0.91 17.23 1.95
C ASP A 64 -1.40 18.20 3.03
N ARG A 65 -0.87 18.08 4.26
CA ARG A 65 -1.23 18.86 5.45
C ARG A 65 -2.65 18.64 5.99
N LYS A 66 -3.42 17.71 5.41
CA LYS A 66 -4.74 17.34 5.91
C LYS A 66 -4.64 16.15 6.84
N ASP A 67 -5.22 16.28 8.02
CA ASP A 67 -5.22 15.21 9.03
C ASP A 67 -6.18 14.09 8.60
N VAL A 68 -5.62 12.92 8.30
CA VAL A 68 -6.40 11.75 7.86
C VAL A 68 -7.36 11.27 8.94
N THR A 69 -7.09 11.55 10.21
CA THR A 69 -7.97 11.11 11.32
C THR A 69 -9.29 11.86 11.33
N LYS A 70 -9.36 13.04 10.68
CA LYS A 70 -10.54 13.90 10.58
C LYS A 70 -11.34 13.72 9.29
N MET A 71 -10.82 12.94 8.34
CA MET A 71 -11.52 12.66 7.08
C MET A 71 -12.58 11.58 7.29
N ASP A 72 -13.66 11.60 6.51
CA ASP A 72 -14.50 10.42 6.38
C ASP A 72 -13.78 9.30 5.58
N ARG A 73 -14.31 8.08 5.63
CA ARG A 73 -13.65 6.92 4.98
C ARG A 73 -13.62 7.02 3.46
N MET A 74 -14.63 7.60 2.85
CA MET A 74 -14.71 7.72 1.39
C MET A 74 -13.74 8.79 0.89
N ASP A 75 -13.64 9.92 1.60
CA ASP A 75 -12.67 10.95 1.28
C ASP A 75 -11.24 10.44 1.47
N MET A 76 -10.96 9.73 2.57
CA MET A 76 -9.65 9.14 2.82
C MET A 76 -9.26 8.14 1.71
N ALA A 77 -10.21 7.35 1.21
CA ALA A 77 -9.96 6.39 0.14
C ALA A 77 -9.60 7.05 -1.21
N ARG A 78 -9.77 8.35 -1.39
CA ARG A 78 -9.23 9.10 -2.54
C ARG A 78 -7.76 9.47 -2.38
N TYR A 79 -7.24 9.45 -1.16
CA TYR A 79 -5.85 9.76 -0.84
C TYR A 79 -5.01 8.51 -0.62
N LEU A 80 -5.58 7.47 -0.02
CA LEU A 80 -4.88 6.25 0.39
C LEU A 80 -5.50 5.02 -0.27
N SER A 81 -4.65 4.17 -0.85
CA SER A 81 -5.00 2.80 -1.22
C SER A 81 -4.13 1.81 -0.46
N TYR A 82 -4.66 0.61 -0.20
CA TYR A 82 -3.99 -0.39 0.62
C TYR A 82 -3.96 -1.78 -0.04
N VAL A 83 -2.75 -2.33 -0.10
CA VAL A 83 -2.48 -3.72 -0.53
C VAL A 83 -2.09 -4.53 0.71
N PRO A 84 -2.92 -5.48 1.17
CA PRO A 84 -2.63 -6.29 2.34
C PRO A 84 -1.59 -7.38 2.04
N GLN A 85 -0.91 -7.86 3.09
CA GLN A 85 0.06 -8.96 3.02
C GLN A 85 -0.55 -10.28 2.51
N SER A 86 -1.76 -10.57 2.87
CA SER A 86 -2.48 -11.77 2.43
C SER A 86 -3.82 -11.39 1.84
N SER A 87 -4.23 -12.10 0.81
CA SER A 87 -5.61 -12.03 0.34
C SER A 87 -6.54 -12.47 1.47
N VAL A 88 -7.22 -11.50 2.10
CA VAL A 88 -8.42 -11.82 2.88
C VAL A 88 -9.30 -12.67 1.97
N ARG A 89 -9.91 -13.74 2.50
CA ARG A 89 -10.86 -14.59 1.74
C ARG A 89 -11.84 -13.68 1.00
N ILE A 90 -11.50 -13.37 -0.24
CA ILE A 90 -12.39 -12.63 -1.13
C ILE A 90 -13.48 -13.63 -1.47
N PHE A 91 -14.74 -13.21 -1.39
CA PHE A 91 -15.85 -14.01 -1.90
C PHE A 91 -15.51 -14.51 -3.31
N PRO A 92 -16.04 -15.67 -3.75
CA PRO A 92 -15.77 -16.19 -5.09
C PRO A 92 -16.27 -15.16 -6.11
N THR A 93 -15.32 -14.36 -6.62
CA THR A 93 -15.51 -13.31 -7.63
C THR A 93 -14.46 -13.47 -8.71
N ASN A 94 -14.76 -13.04 -9.92
CA ASN A 94 -13.76 -12.98 -10.98
C ASN A 94 -12.76 -11.84 -10.74
N VAL A 95 -11.68 -11.86 -11.48
CA VAL A 95 -10.59 -10.87 -11.39
C VAL A 95 -11.09 -9.46 -11.71
N PHE A 96 -11.89 -9.31 -12.79
CA PHE A 96 -12.42 -8.02 -13.21
C PHE A 96 -13.24 -7.36 -12.09
N ASP A 97 -14.19 -8.08 -11.52
CA ASP A 97 -15.03 -7.58 -10.42
C ASP A 97 -14.20 -7.27 -9.17
N THR A 98 -13.19 -8.11 -8.87
CA THR A 98 -12.27 -7.86 -7.74
C THR A 98 -11.53 -6.53 -7.91
N ILE A 99 -11.08 -6.21 -9.12
CA ILE A 99 -10.41 -4.94 -9.40
C ILE A 99 -11.41 -3.78 -9.39
N LEU A 100 -12.60 -3.98 -9.98
CA LEU A 100 -13.66 -2.96 -10.03
C LEU A 100 -14.09 -2.50 -8.63
N MET A 101 -14.03 -3.38 -7.61
CA MET A 101 -14.26 -2.98 -6.21
C MET A 101 -13.35 -1.85 -5.75
N GLY A 102 -12.14 -1.70 -6.34
CA GLY A 102 -11.23 -0.59 -6.06
C GLY A 102 -11.78 0.77 -6.50
N ARG A 103 -12.74 0.82 -7.43
CA ARG A 103 -13.39 2.06 -7.87
C ARG A 103 -14.42 2.60 -6.88
N ARG A 104 -14.73 1.86 -5.81
CA ARG A 104 -15.78 2.22 -4.83
C ARG A 104 -15.76 3.70 -4.40
N PRO A 105 -14.61 4.36 -4.17
CA PRO A 105 -14.57 5.78 -3.79
C PRO A 105 -15.03 6.75 -4.89
N HIS A 106 -15.15 6.27 -6.13
CA HIS A 106 -15.52 7.06 -7.31
C HIS A 106 -16.89 6.69 -7.87
N ILE A 107 -17.37 5.48 -7.56
CA ILE A 107 -18.66 4.97 -8.04
C ILE A 107 -19.78 5.55 -7.17
N GLY A 108 -20.77 6.20 -7.81
CA GLY A 108 -22.02 6.54 -7.18
C GLY A 108 -22.93 5.32 -6.98
N TRP A 109 -24.23 5.47 -7.22
CA TRP A 109 -25.22 4.36 -7.08
C TRP A 109 -25.10 3.28 -8.14
N LEU A 110 -24.55 3.61 -9.32
CA LEU A 110 -24.33 2.69 -10.45
C LEU A 110 -22.91 2.88 -10.98
N GLY A 111 -22.22 1.77 -11.24
CA GLY A 111 -20.94 1.77 -11.95
C GLY A 111 -21.10 2.38 -13.34
N SER A 112 -20.05 3.00 -13.88
CA SER A 112 -20.06 3.63 -15.19
C SER A 112 -19.12 2.91 -16.16
N GLU A 113 -19.37 3.04 -17.46
CA GLU A 113 -18.43 2.57 -18.51
C GLU A 113 -17.03 3.15 -18.33
N ARG A 114 -16.93 4.34 -17.72
CA ARG A 114 -15.64 4.95 -17.36
C ARG A 114 -14.90 4.12 -16.32
N ASP A 115 -15.59 3.57 -15.33
CA ASP A 115 -14.96 2.76 -14.26
C ASP A 115 -14.49 1.43 -14.83
N GLU A 116 -15.26 0.79 -15.71
CA GLU A 116 -14.86 -0.42 -16.41
C GLU A 116 -13.64 -0.17 -17.32
N SER A 117 -13.62 0.94 -18.06
CA SER A 117 -12.48 1.35 -18.88
C SER A 117 -11.21 1.51 -18.06
N LYS A 118 -11.30 2.05 -16.83
CA LYS A 118 -10.18 2.18 -15.89
C LYS A 118 -9.69 0.81 -15.41
N VAL A 119 -10.58 -0.14 -15.17
CA VAL A 119 -10.22 -1.51 -14.83
C VAL A 119 -9.40 -2.12 -15.96
N TRP A 120 -9.87 -2.04 -17.21
CA TRP A 120 -9.15 -2.55 -18.37
C TRP A 120 -7.80 -1.87 -18.58
N GLU A 121 -7.70 -0.55 -18.37
CA GLU A 121 -6.42 0.19 -18.40
C GLU A 121 -5.40 -0.40 -17.43
N VAL A 122 -5.81 -0.62 -16.18
CA VAL A 122 -4.92 -1.16 -15.14
C VAL A 122 -4.58 -2.63 -15.40
N MET A 123 -5.53 -3.43 -15.89
CA MET A 123 -5.28 -4.82 -16.24
C MET A 123 -4.23 -4.94 -17.34
N ARG A 124 -4.30 -4.10 -18.38
CA ARG A 124 -3.28 -4.00 -19.43
C ARG A 124 -1.92 -3.58 -18.90
N LEU A 125 -1.90 -2.57 -18.01
CA LEU A 125 -0.65 -2.10 -17.40
C LEU A 125 0.10 -3.23 -16.66
N LEU A 126 -0.65 -4.20 -16.08
CA LEU A 126 -0.09 -5.31 -15.27
C LEU A 126 -0.02 -6.64 -16.03
N ASP A 127 -0.38 -6.67 -17.32
CA ASP A 127 -0.42 -7.87 -18.16
C ASP A 127 -1.26 -9.01 -17.56
N ILE A 128 -2.51 -8.68 -17.16
CA ILE A 128 -3.45 -9.61 -16.54
C ILE A 128 -4.84 -9.66 -17.22
N GLU A 129 -5.00 -9.06 -18.42
CA GLU A 129 -6.31 -9.02 -19.12
C GLU A 129 -6.89 -10.42 -19.39
N LYS A 130 -6.01 -11.38 -19.69
CA LYS A 130 -6.42 -12.77 -19.96
C LYS A 130 -7.06 -13.44 -18.75
N LEU A 131 -6.84 -12.90 -17.57
CA LEU A 131 -7.37 -13.42 -16.31
C LEU A 131 -8.71 -12.78 -15.91
N ALA A 132 -9.26 -11.85 -16.70
CA ALA A 132 -10.43 -11.04 -16.33
C ALA A 132 -11.61 -11.87 -15.79
N MET A 133 -11.94 -12.97 -16.47
CA MET A 133 -13.06 -13.84 -16.10
C MET A 133 -12.65 -15.03 -15.23
N SER A 134 -11.35 -15.17 -14.89
CA SER A 134 -10.88 -16.23 -14.01
C SER A 134 -11.32 -15.96 -12.56
N ASN A 135 -11.58 -17.01 -11.81
CA ASN A 135 -11.88 -16.89 -10.39
C ASN A 135 -10.61 -16.49 -9.62
N PHE A 136 -10.68 -15.45 -8.82
CA PHE A 136 -9.54 -14.96 -8.03
C PHE A 136 -8.90 -16.04 -7.17
N SER A 137 -9.70 -16.95 -6.58
CA SER A 137 -9.20 -18.02 -5.71
C SER A 137 -8.40 -19.10 -6.43
N GLU A 138 -8.50 -19.20 -7.77
CA GLU A 138 -7.84 -20.21 -8.60
C GLU A 138 -6.47 -19.71 -9.14
N LEU A 139 -6.16 -18.44 -8.91
CA LEU A 139 -4.93 -17.81 -9.38
C LEU A 139 -3.71 -18.26 -8.56
N SER A 140 -2.54 -18.28 -9.19
CA SER A 140 -1.26 -18.40 -8.48
C SER A 140 -1.03 -17.22 -7.53
N GLY A 141 -0.18 -17.39 -6.51
CA GLY A 141 0.13 -16.32 -5.55
C GLY A 141 0.60 -15.02 -6.21
N GLY A 142 1.48 -15.12 -7.22
CA GLY A 142 1.95 -13.97 -7.99
C GLY A 142 0.83 -13.27 -8.77
N GLN A 143 -0.07 -14.06 -9.39
CA GLN A 143 -1.24 -13.50 -10.08
C GLN A 143 -2.21 -12.83 -9.11
N GLN A 144 -2.49 -13.45 -7.96
CA GLN A 144 -3.31 -12.83 -6.91
C GLN A 144 -2.72 -11.51 -6.45
N GLN A 145 -1.40 -11.45 -6.26
CA GLN A 145 -0.71 -10.22 -5.84
C GLN A 145 -0.84 -9.12 -6.89
N LYS A 146 -0.69 -9.44 -8.20
CA LYS A 146 -0.93 -8.48 -9.29
C LYS A 146 -2.37 -7.94 -9.27
N VAL A 147 -3.36 -8.81 -9.02
CA VAL A 147 -4.77 -8.40 -8.92
C VAL A 147 -5.01 -7.48 -7.73
N LEU A 148 -4.38 -7.73 -6.56
CA LEU A 148 -4.49 -6.86 -5.39
C LEU A 148 -3.84 -5.49 -5.65
N ILE A 149 -2.70 -5.45 -6.33
CA ILE A 149 -2.06 -4.20 -6.77
C ILE A 149 -2.95 -3.48 -7.79
N ALA A 150 -3.53 -4.19 -8.77
CA ALA A 150 -4.48 -3.63 -9.73
C ALA A 150 -5.68 -2.97 -9.04
N ARG A 151 -6.25 -3.65 -8.05
CA ARG A 151 -7.36 -3.12 -7.23
C ARG A 151 -6.99 -1.83 -6.49
N ALA A 152 -5.76 -1.74 -5.99
CA ALA A 152 -5.29 -0.53 -5.33
C ALA A 152 -4.99 0.59 -6.34
N LEU A 153 -4.49 0.26 -7.53
CA LEU A 153 -4.18 1.23 -8.59
C LEU A 153 -5.42 1.85 -9.23
N VAL A 154 -6.46 1.03 -9.47
CA VAL A 154 -7.69 1.52 -10.09
C VAL A 154 -8.45 2.50 -9.19
N GLN A 155 -8.13 2.51 -7.91
CA GLN A 155 -8.63 3.48 -6.93
C GLN A 155 -8.12 4.90 -7.20
N GLU A 156 -7.04 5.07 -8.00
CA GLU A 156 -6.44 6.38 -8.33
C GLU A 156 -6.08 7.22 -7.09
N ALA A 157 -5.68 6.56 -6.01
CA ALA A 157 -5.22 7.22 -4.79
C ALA A 157 -3.81 7.81 -4.96
N GLU A 158 -3.51 8.87 -4.23
CA GLU A 158 -2.24 9.60 -4.32
C GLU A 158 -1.10 8.90 -3.56
N VAL A 159 -1.44 8.10 -2.57
CA VAL A 159 -0.50 7.31 -1.76
C VAL A 159 -0.95 5.84 -1.75
N MET A 160 -0.04 4.93 -2.12
CA MET A 160 -0.26 3.49 -2.06
C MET A 160 0.50 2.90 -0.88
N LEU A 161 -0.21 2.18 -0.02
CA LEU A 161 0.34 1.46 1.12
C LEU A 161 0.40 -0.03 0.78
N LEU A 162 1.56 -0.68 1.01
CA LEU A 162 1.75 -2.09 0.70
C LEU A 162 2.35 -2.80 1.93
N ASP A 163 1.62 -3.77 2.45
CA ASP A 163 2.05 -4.56 3.61
C ASP A 163 2.65 -5.88 3.13
N GLU A 164 3.98 -5.97 3.08
CA GLU A 164 4.76 -7.12 2.62
C GLU A 164 4.30 -7.69 1.27
N PRO A 165 4.29 -6.88 0.18
CA PRO A 165 3.70 -7.28 -1.10
C PRO A 165 4.43 -8.43 -1.81
N THR A 166 5.60 -8.83 -1.34
CA THR A 166 6.41 -9.92 -1.90
C THR A 166 6.42 -11.16 -1.03
N SER A 167 5.67 -11.17 0.11
CA SER A 167 5.63 -12.32 1.00
C SER A 167 5.02 -13.55 0.31
N ASN A 168 5.58 -14.74 0.60
CA ASN A 168 5.13 -16.02 0.05
C ASN A 168 5.24 -16.15 -1.48
N LEU A 169 5.99 -15.29 -2.16
CA LEU A 169 6.30 -15.39 -3.58
C LEU A 169 7.70 -15.96 -3.77
N ASP A 170 7.89 -16.74 -4.84
CA ASP A 170 9.24 -17.08 -5.28
C ASP A 170 10.00 -15.84 -5.79
N ILE A 171 11.30 -15.97 -5.95
CA ILE A 171 12.20 -14.86 -6.27
C ILE A 171 11.84 -14.17 -7.58
N TRP A 172 11.38 -14.93 -8.58
CA TRP A 172 10.98 -14.37 -9.87
C TRP A 172 9.75 -13.46 -9.75
N HIS A 173 8.73 -13.96 -9.06
CA HIS A 173 7.51 -13.19 -8.82
C HIS A 173 7.75 -12.00 -7.88
N GLN A 174 8.68 -12.12 -6.90
CA GLN A 174 9.07 -10.98 -6.07
C GLN A 174 9.65 -9.84 -6.91
N LEU A 175 10.60 -10.14 -7.80
CA LEU A 175 11.21 -9.15 -8.67
C LEU A 175 10.21 -8.52 -9.64
N ASP A 176 9.29 -9.32 -10.19
CA ASP A 176 8.23 -8.84 -11.07
C ASP A 176 7.30 -7.85 -10.35
N VAL A 177 6.82 -8.20 -9.15
CA VAL A 177 6.00 -7.31 -8.31
C VAL A 177 6.74 -6.01 -7.96
N MET A 178 8.02 -6.09 -7.60
CA MET A 178 8.83 -4.91 -7.26
C MET A 178 9.04 -4.00 -8.46
N ASN A 179 9.29 -4.56 -9.65
CA ASN A 179 9.40 -3.81 -10.89
C ASN A 179 8.08 -3.09 -11.22
N ILE A 180 6.95 -3.79 -11.10
CA ILE A 180 5.61 -3.21 -11.30
C ILE A 180 5.41 -2.01 -10.36
N ILE A 181 5.66 -2.17 -9.06
CA ILE A 181 5.47 -1.09 -8.07
C ILE A 181 6.34 0.11 -8.42
N ARG A 182 7.63 -0.11 -8.70
CA ARG A 182 8.57 0.96 -9.08
C ARG A 182 8.12 1.70 -10.35
N ASP A 183 7.71 0.96 -11.37
CA ASP A 183 7.25 1.52 -12.64
C ASP A 183 5.98 2.35 -12.48
N VAL A 184 5.04 1.85 -11.67
CA VAL A 184 3.81 2.56 -11.37
C VAL A 184 4.07 3.86 -10.61
N VAL A 185 4.92 3.84 -9.58
CA VAL A 185 5.31 5.03 -8.81
C VAL A 185 5.88 6.09 -9.75
N LYS A 186 6.79 5.69 -10.67
CA LYS A 186 7.42 6.61 -11.61
C LYS A 186 6.46 7.13 -12.69
N LYS A 187 5.67 6.24 -13.32
CA LYS A 187 4.80 6.60 -14.45
C LYS A 187 3.55 7.37 -14.03
N LYS A 188 2.99 7.06 -12.85
CA LYS A 188 1.77 7.72 -12.34
C LYS A 188 2.06 8.80 -11.30
N GLU A 189 3.34 9.05 -11.00
CA GLU A 189 3.82 10.06 -10.05
C GLU A 189 3.17 9.93 -8.65
N ILE A 190 2.75 8.73 -8.27
CA ILE A 190 2.19 8.45 -6.95
C ILE A 190 3.30 8.22 -5.91
N THR A 191 2.97 8.36 -4.64
CA THR A 191 3.85 7.98 -3.55
C THR A 191 3.51 6.56 -3.10
N ALA A 192 4.51 5.69 -2.87
CA ALA A 192 4.28 4.37 -2.32
C ALA A 192 5.07 4.17 -1.03
N ILE A 193 4.42 3.54 -0.05
CA ILE A 193 5.03 3.15 1.23
C ILE A 193 4.83 1.66 1.38
N MET A 194 5.90 0.90 1.50
CA MET A 194 5.81 -0.55 1.66
C MET A 194 6.59 -1.05 2.87
N ALA A 195 6.06 -2.07 3.54
CA ALA A 195 6.81 -2.86 4.50
C ALA A 195 7.52 -4.00 3.79
N LEU A 196 8.80 -4.18 4.05
CA LEU A 196 9.58 -5.33 3.60
C LEU A 196 10.42 -5.88 4.75
N HIS A 197 10.76 -7.17 4.66
CA HIS A 197 11.76 -7.79 5.55
C HIS A 197 13.11 -7.98 4.85
N ASP A 198 13.15 -7.97 3.50
CA ASP A 198 14.36 -8.13 2.69
C ASP A 198 15.03 -6.78 2.45
N LEU A 199 16.24 -6.63 3.02
CA LEU A 199 17.05 -5.41 2.88
C LEU A 199 17.63 -5.23 1.48
N ASN A 200 17.89 -6.31 0.74
CA ASN A 200 18.44 -6.21 -0.62
C ASN A 200 17.37 -5.66 -1.57
N LEU A 201 16.15 -6.19 -1.50
CA LEU A 201 15.03 -5.64 -2.26
C LEU A 201 14.75 -4.18 -1.89
N ALA A 202 14.73 -3.87 -0.59
CA ALA A 202 14.54 -2.50 -0.13
C ALA A 202 15.63 -1.56 -0.68
N SER A 203 16.90 -1.94 -0.59
CA SER A 203 18.02 -1.13 -1.06
C SER A 203 18.01 -0.90 -2.57
N TYR A 204 17.62 -1.92 -3.34
CA TYR A 204 17.65 -1.84 -4.81
C TYR A 204 16.48 -1.03 -5.40
N TYR A 205 15.30 -1.11 -4.76
CA TYR A 205 14.08 -0.55 -5.34
C TYR A 205 13.65 0.80 -4.76
N SER A 206 14.03 1.11 -3.51
CA SER A 206 13.49 2.28 -2.79
C SER A 206 14.28 3.57 -3.05
N ASP A 207 13.59 4.68 -3.08
CA ASP A 207 14.19 6.02 -3.02
C ASP A 207 14.63 6.37 -1.59
N ARG A 208 13.95 5.80 -0.57
CA ARG A 208 14.25 6.03 0.85
C ARG A 208 13.90 4.80 1.67
N ILE A 209 14.70 4.52 2.69
CA ILE A 209 14.49 3.43 3.64
C ILE A 209 14.26 4.01 5.04
N ILE A 210 13.27 3.47 5.74
CA ILE A 210 13.00 3.74 7.16
C ILE A 210 13.23 2.44 7.92
N MET A 211 14.18 2.43 8.86
CA MET A 211 14.48 1.25 9.66
C MET A 211 13.73 1.30 10.99
N MET A 212 12.97 0.24 11.27
CA MET A 212 12.21 0.09 12.50
C MET A 212 12.75 -1.03 13.39
N LYS A 213 12.78 -0.78 14.71
CA LYS A 213 13.08 -1.79 15.73
C LYS A 213 12.27 -1.51 16.98
N ARG A 214 11.57 -2.53 17.49
CA ARG A 214 10.79 -2.47 18.73
C ARG A 214 9.86 -1.24 18.79
N GLY A 215 9.11 -1.00 17.71
CA GLY A 215 8.13 0.08 17.63
C GLY A 215 8.68 1.48 17.39
N LYS A 216 9.99 1.64 17.20
CA LYS A 216 10.65 2.94 16.99
C LYS A 216 11.37 2.99 15.64
N ILE A 217 11.48 4.17 15.06
CA ILE A 217 12.39 4.42 13.94
C ILE A 217 13.80 4.60 14.52
N ILE A 218 14.75 3.79 14.03
CA ILE A 218 16.15 3.84 14.44
C ILE A 218 17.05 4.55 13.43
N ALA A 219 16.66 4.55 12.17
CA ALA A 219 17.35 5.26 11.09
C ALA A 219 16.39 5.52 9.93
N ALA A 220 16.65 6.56 9.14
CA ALA A 220 15.99 6.83 7.87
C ALA A 220 16.98 7.54 6.94
N GLY A 221 17.03 7.12 5.67
CA GLY A 221 17.95 7.68 4.69
C GLY A 221 17.72 7.09 3.31
N ASP A 222 18.43 7.61 2.32
CA ASP A 222 18.44 7.09 0.97
C ASP A 222 19.38 5.87 0.93
N PRO A 223 19.03 4.80 0.21
CA PRO A 223 19.92 3.66 0.03
C PRO A 223 21.16 4.10 -0.75
N GLN A 224 22.35 3.67 -0.31
CA GLN A 224 23.61 3.89 -1.00
C GLN A 224 23.98 2.69 -1.85
#